data_747c23c07ee4ff4fb05d08a54727030a
#
_entry.id   747c23c07ee4ff4fb05d08a54727030a
#
_cell.length_a   1.000
_cell.length_b   1.000
_cell.length_c   1.000
_cell.angle_alpha   90.00
_cell.angle_beta   90.00
_cell.angle_gamma   90.00
#
_symmetry.space_group_name_H-M   'P 1'
#
loop_
_entity.id
_entity.type
_entity.pdbx_description
1 polymer ?
#
loop_
_entity_poly.entity_id
_entity_poly.type
_entity_poly.pdbx_seq_one_letter_code
_entity_poly.pdbx_strand_id
1 'polypeptide(L)'
;MPLCPDRTNLAIAVWIGVILMAGLLPLRNFVGHSHWESIQWTIPASIWRSHRFQFDVVANIGLFYPLGLLLARRIPLTARKRARFIMGTGLLLSAGIEGFQVYCHNRHPSPYDIMSNVTGTALGLWTAAKVFSWHMMERLFPFPDNGSH
;
A
#
# COMPACT_ATOMS: atom_id res chain seq x y z
N MET A 1 -16.95 0.03 15.47
CA MET A 1 -17.88 -0.91 14.84
C MET A 1 -17.08 -1.88 13.98
N PRO A 2 -17.08 -3.19 14.23
CA PRO A 2 -16.44 -4.14 13.33
C PRO A 2 -17.24 -4.17 12.02
N LEU A 3 -16.56 -3.89 10.91
CA LEU A 3 -17.17 -4.05 9.60
C LEU A 3 -17.55 -5.52 9.40
N CYS A 4 -18.76 -5.76 8.86
CA CYS A 4 -19.18 -7.10 8.48
C CYS A 4 -18.11 -7.73 7.56
N PRO A 5 -17.73 -9.02 7.76
CA PRO A 5 -16.66 -9.66 6.98
C PRO A 5 -16.79 -9.48 5.47
N ASP A 6 -18.01 -9.49 4.96
CA ASP A 6 -18.27 -9.33 3.52
C ASP A 6 -17.96 -7.92 3.01
N ARG A 7 -18.28 -6.89 3.80
CA ARG A 7 -17.97 -5.50 3.44
C ARG A 7 -16.46 -5.24 3.41
N THR A 8 -15.72 -5.85 4.34
CA THR A 8 -14.25 -5.70 4.35
C THR A 8 -13.61 -6.41 3.16
N ASN A 9 -14.07 -7.62 2.80
CA ASN A 9 -13.59 -8.34 1.63
C ASN A 9 -13.88 -7.55 0.34
N LEU A 10 -15.08 -6.98 0.22
CA LEU A 10 -15.42 -6.12 -0.91
C LEU A 10 -14.52 -4.89 -0.98
N ALA A 11 -14.28 -4.23 0.15
CA ALA A 11 -13.39 -3.06 0.20
C ALA A 11 -11.96 -3.42 -0.22
N ILE A 12 -11.43 -4.58 0.20
CA ILE A 12 -10.11 -5.07 -0.22
C ILE A 12 -10.10 -5.32 -1.74
N ALA A 13 -11.10 -6.01 -2.28
CA ALA A 13 -11.18 -6.31 -3.71
C ALA A 13 -11.28 -5.03 -4.56
N VAL A 14 -12.14 -4.10 -4.16
CA VAL A 14 -12.27 -2.78 -4.82
C VAL A 14 -10.94 -2.02 -4.77
N TRP A 15 -10.28 -2.01 -3.61
CA TRP A 15 -9.02 -1.27 -3.47
C TRP A 15 -7.86 -1.88 -4.26
N ILE A 16 -7.78 -3.21 -4.33
CA ILE A 16 -6.84 -3.89 -5.23
C ILE A 16 -7.15 -3.52 -6.70
N GLY A 17 -8.44 -3.46 -7.08
CA GLY A 17 -8.84 -2.97 -8.40
C GLY A 17 -8.36 -1.55 -8.67
N VAL A 18 -8.48 -0.63 -7.71
CA VAL A 18 -7.97 0.75 -7.83
C VAL A 18 -6.45 0.76 -8.03
N ILE A 19 -5.70 -0.04 -7.24
CA ILE A 19 -4.24 -0.16 -7.38
C ILE A 19 -3.86 -0.67 -8.78
N LEU A 20 -4.52 -1.72 -9.26
CA LEU A 20 -4.26 -2.28 -10.59
C LEU A 20 -4.61 -1.27 -11.69
N MET A 21 -5.73 -0.58 -11.58
CA MET A 21 -6.10 0.46 -12.54
C MET A 21 -5.06 1.59 -12.57
N ALA A 22 -4.64 2.08 -11.42
CA ALA A 22 -3.62 3.13 -11.34
C ALA A 22 -2.27 2.70 -11.92
N GLY A 23 -1.86 1.44 -11.67
CA GLY A 23 -0.57 0.91 -12.09
C GLY A 23 -0.51 0.43 -13.54
N LEU A 24 -1.60 -0.13 -14.07
CA LEU A 24 -1.61 -0.78 -15.38
C LEU A 24 -2.19 0.09 -16.51
N LEU A 25 -3.03 1.07 -16.19
CA LEU A 25 -3.64 1.92 -17.22
C LEU A 25 -2.69 3.05 -17.68
N PRO A 26 -2.78 3.48 -18.95
CA PRO A 26 -3.63 2.92 -20.02
C PRO A 26 -3.00 1.68 -20.67
N LEU A 27 -3.77 0.61 -20.82
CA LEU A 27 -3.31 -0.66 -21.43
C LEU A 27 -2.79 -0.52 -22.86
N ARG A 28 -3.15 0.55 -23.56
CA ARG A 28 -2.62 0.86 -24.92
C ARG A 28 -1.10 1.06 -24.94
N ASN A 29 -0.48 1.30 -23.78
CA ASN A 29 0.97 1.43 -23.69
C ASN A 29 1.69 0.05 -23.70
N PHE A 30 0.95 -1.05 -23.56
CA PHE A 30 1.52 -2.40 -23.62
C PHE A 30 1.90 -2.75 -25.06
N VAL A 31 3.16 -3.15 -25.26
CA VAL A 31 3.74 -3.39 -26.60
C VAL A 31 4.22 -4.82 -26.81
N GLY A 32 4.21 -5.67 -25.78
CA GLY A 32 4.53 -7.09 -25.88
C GLY A 32 6.02 -7.43 -25.97
N HIS A 33 6.92 -6.43 -26.01
CA HIS A 33 8.37 -6.63 -25.87
C HIS A 33 8.90 -5.84 -24.67
N SER A 34 9.99 -6.32 -24.09
CA SER A 34 10.53 -5.76 -22.85
C SER A 34 11.44 -4.56 -23.09
N HIS A 35 11.39 -3.60 -22.17
CA HIS A 35 12.24 -2.41 -22.12
C HIS A 35 13.05 -2.40 -20.82
N TRP A 36 13.88 -3.42 -20.60
CA TRP A 36 14.70 -3.53 -19.40
C TRP A 36 15.65 -2.32 -19.22
N GLU A 37 16.07 -1.70 -20.32
CA GLU A 37 16.88 -0.49 -20.35
C GLU A 37 16.16 0.74 -19.80
N SER A 38 14.82 0.73 -19.76
CA SER A 38 14.02 1.84 -19.23
C SER A 38 13.92 1.85 -17.70
N ILE A 39 14.39 0.79 -17.04
CA ILE A 39 14.35 0.70 -15.57
C ILE A 39 15.28 1.74 -14.95
N GLN A 40 14.70 2.56 -14.07
CA GLN A 40 15.45 3.58 -13.35
C GLN A 40 16.10 3.00 -12.08
N TRP A 41 17.24 2.34 -12.23
CA TRP A 41 17.98 1.76 -11.11
C TRP A 41 18.55 2.79 -10.14
N THR A 42 18.89 3.96 -10.66
CA THR A 42 19.47 5.06 -9.86
C THR A 42 18.72 6.35 -10.12
N ILE A 43 18.51 7.12 -9.05
CA ILE A 43 17.91 8.46 -9.15
C ILE A 43 19.00 9.50 -8.91
N PRO A 44 19.31 10.35 -9.90
CA PRO A 44 20.22 11.48 -9.72
C PRO A 44 19.75 12.39 -8.59
N ALA A 45 20.70 12.98 -7.85
CA ALA A 45 20.37 13.84 -6.71
C ALA A 45 19.47 15.03 -7.06
N SER A 46 19.49 15.50 -8.31
CA SER A 46 18.61 16.55 -8.83
C SER A 46 17.13 16.15 -8.86
N ILE A 47 16.83 14.86 -9.09
CA ILE A 47 15.46 14.34 -9.19
C ILE A 47 14.82 14.29 -7.80
N TRP A 48 15.58 14.02 -6.73
CA TRP A 48 15.07 14.03 -5.36
C TRP A 48 14.41 15.34 -4.96
N ARG A 49 14.84 16.47 -5.57
CA ARG A 49 14.28 17.81 -5.35
C ARG A 49 13.12 18.12 -6.28
N SER A 50 12.82 17.25 -7.23
CA SER A 50 11.72 17.45 -8.18
C SER A 50 10.37 17.25 -7.47
N HIS A 51 9.49 18.23 -7.55
CA HIS A 51 8.12 18.12 -7.04
C HIS A 51 7.36 16.94 -7.65
N ARG A 52 7.63 16.60 -8.90
CA ARG A 52 7.01 15.47 -9.57
C ARG A 52 7.40 14.15 -8.89
N PHE A 53 8.70 13.92 -8.65
CA PHE A 53 9.19 12.73 -7.97
C PHE A 53 8.63 12.62 -6.54
N GLN A 54 8.63 13.73 -5.79
CA GLN A 54 8.06 13.76 -4.44
C GLN A 54 6.57 13.41 -4.45
N PHE A 55 5.82 13.94 -5.43
CA PHE A 55 4.42 13.63 -5.62
C PHE A 55 4.21 12.14 -5.94
N ASP A 56 5.01 11.56 -6.84
CA ASP A 56 4.94 10.14 -7.20
C ASP A 56 5.18 9.25 -5.98
N VAL A 57 6.19 9.55 -5.15
CA VAL A 57 6.45 8.84 -3.90
C VAL A 57 5.27 8.91 -2.94
N VAL A 58 4.73 10.11 -2.71
CA VAL A 58 3.59 10.31 -1.80
C VAL A 58 2.34 9.62 -2.33
N ALA A 59 2.08 9.70 -3.64
CA ALA A 59 0.95 9.05 -4.28
C ALA A 59 1.02 7.52 -4.16
N ASN A 60 2.19 6.93 -4.37
CA ASN A 60 2.43 5.50 -4.22
C ASN A 60 2.22 5.03 -2.77
N ILE A 61 2.76 5.78 -1.79
CA ILE A 61 2.52 5.52 -0.36
C ILE A 61 1.01 5.60 -0.08
N GLY A 62 0.34 6.66 -0.52
CA GLY A 62 -1.09 6.87 -0.31
C GLY A 62 -1.96 5.79 -0.95
N LEU A 63 -1.56 5.30 -2.12
CA LEU A 63 -2.27 4.23 -2.84
C LEU A 63 -2.18 2.88 -2.12
N PHE A 64 -1.04 2.55 -1.50
CA PHE A 64 -0.84 1.27 -0.83
C PHE A 64 -1.18 1.29 0.67
N TYR A 65 -1.31 2.46 1.29
CA TYR A 65 -1.67 2.60 2.70
C TYR A 65 -3.01 1.93 3.06
N PRO A 66 -4.13 2.16 2.33
CA PRO A 66 -5.40 1.50 2.65
C PRO A 66 -5.35 -0.02 2.48
N LEU A 67 -4.53 -0.54 1.55
CA LEU A 67 -4.33 -1.98 1.40
C LEU A 67 -3.78 -2.59 2.70
N GLY A 68 -2.71 -2.02 3.25
CA GLY A 68 -2.12 -2.47 4.51
C GLY A 68 -3.11 -2.39 5.68
N LEU A 69 -3.87 -1.30 5.76
CA LEU A 69 -4.89 -1.06 6.78
C LEU A 69 -6.04 -2.08 6.71
N LEU A 70 -6.59 -2.32 5.54
CA LEU A 70 -7.72 -3.23 5.32
C LEU A 70 -7.33 -4.68 5.56
N LEU A 71 -6.18 -5.11 5.04
CA LEU A 71 -5.65 -6.46 5.26
C LEU A 71 -5.37 -6.71 6.75
N ALA A 72 -4.81 -5.73 7.46
CA ALA A 72 -4.53 -5.87 8.89
C ALA A 72 -5.79 -6.06 9.74
N ARG A 73 -6.91 -5.45 9.34
CA ARG A 73 -8.21 -5.61 10.00
C ARG A 73 -8.89 -6.93 9.69
N ARG A 74 -8.60 -7.52 8.53
CA ARG A 74 -9.30 -8.72 8.05
C ARG A 74 -8.61 -10.02 8.43
N ILE A 75 -7.27 -10.05 8.50
CA ILE A 75 -6.50 -11.29 8.65
C ILE A 75 -6.30 -11.65 10.11
N PRO A 76 -6.92 -12.75 10.60
CA PRO A 76 -6.86 -13.16 12.00
C PRO A 76 -5.61 -14.02 12.29
N LEU A 77 -4.45 -13.59 11.83
CA LEU A 77 -3.18 -14.26 12.10
C LEU A 77 -2.47 -13.64 13.31
N THR A 78 -1.52 -14.39 13.89
CA THR A 78 -0.60 -13.82 14.88
C THR A 78 0.14 -12.61 14.29
N ALA A 79 0.51 -11.64 15.12
CA ALA A 79 1.09 -10.37 14.66
C ALA A 79 2.24 -10.57 13.66
N ARG A 80 3.17 -11.49 13.92
CA ARG A 80 4.32 -11.77 13.04
C ARG A 80 3.91 -12.40 11.71
N LYS A 81 2.99 -13.38 11.72
CA LYS A 81 2.51 -14.02 10.48
C LYS A 81 1.69 -13.04 9.64
N ARG A 82 0.82 -12.24 10.29
CA ARG A 82 0.02 -11.20 9.67
C ARG A 82 0.90 -10.16 8.98
N ALA A 83 1.91 -9.66 9.68
CA ALA A 83 2.83 -8.67 9.12
C ALA A 83 3.55 -9.22 7.87
N ARG A 84 4.11 -10.44 7.95
CA ARG A 84 4.77 -11.07 6.79
C ARG A 84 3.83 -11.26 5.60
N PHE A 85 2.60 -11.70 5.84
CA PHE A 85 1.61 -11.88 4.78
C PHE A 85 1.24 -10.55 4.12
N ILE A 86 0.95 -9.51 4.91
CA ILE A 86 0.56 -8.20 4.40
C ILE A 86 1.70 -7.53 3.63
N MET A 87 2.91 -7.57 4.18
CA MET A 87 4.09 -7.02 3.50
C MET A 87 4.41 -7.78 2.22
N GLY A 88 4.30 -9.12 2.25
CA GLY A 88 4.45 -9.95 1.06
C GLY A 88 3.42 -9.64 -0.02
N THR A 89 2.15 -9.43 0.36
CA THR A 89 1.09 -9.04 -0.57
C THR A 89 1.38 -7.68 -1.21
N GLY A 90 1.77 -6.68 -0.43
CA GLY A 90 2.12 -5.35 -0.94
C GLY A 90 3.32 -5.41 -1.89
N LEU A 91 4.37 -6.16 -1.51
CA LEU A 91 5.57 -6.34 -2.33
C LEU A 91 5.24 -7.06 -3.66
N LEU A 92 4.51 -8.17 -3.62
CA LEU A 92 4.18 -8.94 -4.82
C LEU A 92 3.28 -8.15 -5.78
N LEU A 93 2.29 -7.44 -5.24
CA LEU A 93 1.42 -6.60 -6.05
C LEU A 93 2.21 -5.46 -6.72
N SER A 94 3.07 -4.79 -5.96
CA SER A 94 3.92 -3.72 -6.47
C SER A 94 4.92 -4.23 -7.52
N ALA A 95 5.64 -5.31 -7.22
CA ALA A 95 6.60 -5.91 -8.14
C ALA A 95 5.92 -6.43 -9.43
N GLY A 96 4.69 -6.95 -9.32
CA GLY A 96 3.89 -7.36 -10.48
C GLY A 96 3.52 -6.18 -11.37
N ILE A 97 3.14 -5.04 -10.80
CA ILE A 97 2.86 -3.81 -11.55
C ILE A 97 4.11 -3.30 -12.24
N GLU A 98 5.22 -3.17 -11.53
CA GLU A 98 6.50 -2.71 -12.09
C GLU A 98 7.00 -3.67 -13.19
N GLY A 99 6.87 -4.99 -12.97
CA GLY A 99 7.18 -6.01 -13.97
C GLY A 99 6.33 -5.88 -15.23
N PHE A 100 5.03 -5.59 -15.11
CA PHE A 100 4.16 -5.32 -16.26
C PHE A 100 4.59 -4.04 -16.99
N GLN A 101 4.99 -2.99 -16.26
CA GLN A 101 5.40 -1.71 -16.83
C GLN A 101 6.69 -1.82 -17.66
N VAL A 102 7.55 -2.83 -17.42
CA VAL A 102 8.70 -3.13 -18.29
C VAL A 102 8.29 -3.40 -19.75
N TYR A 103 7.05 -3.89 -19.97
CA TYR A 103 6.51 -4.16 -21.28
C TYR A 103 5.64 -3.02 -21.83
N CYS A 104 5.71 -1.85 -21.22
CA CYS A 104 4.92 -0.68 -21.61
C CYS A 104 5.80 0.46 -22.14
N HIS A 105 5.38 1.08 -23.24
CA HIS A 105 5.96 2.35 -23.69
C HIS A 105 5.62 3.49 -22.70
N ASN A 106 6.50 4.47 -22.61
CA ASN A 106 6.33 5.66 -21.77
C ASN A 106 6.17 5.35 -20.27
N ARG A 107 6.65 4.17 -19.82
CA ARG A 107 6.78 3.82 -18.41
C ARG A 107 8.26 3.63 -18.07
N HIS A 108 8.62 4.03 -16.88
CA HIS A 108 9.98 3.93 -16.35
C HIS A 108 9.91 3.20 -15.00
N PRO A 109 9.83 1.87 -15.01
CA PRO A 109 9.75 1.09 -13.78
C PRO A 109 10.90 1.44 -12.84
N SER A 110 10.62 1.50 -11.54
CA SER A 110 11.61 1.95 -10.58
C SER A 110 11.55 1.14 -9.29
N PRO A 111 12.70 0.66 -8.75
CA PRO A 111 12.76 0.09 -7.42
C PRO A 111 12.23 1.03 -6.32
N TYR A 112 12.28 2.34 -6.55
CA TYR A 112 11.77 3.35 -5.59
C TYR A 112 10.25 3.35 -5.52
N ASP A 113 9.55 3.01 -6.61
CA ASP A 113 8.10 2.85 -6.59
C ASP A 113 7.71 1.64 -5.77
N ILE A 114 8.45 0.51 -5.91
CA ILE A 114 8.26 -0.66 -5.05
C ILE A 114 8.50 -0.29 -3.58
N MET A 115 9.56 0.45 -3.27
CA MET A 115 9.84 0.88 -1.89
C MET A 115 8.75 1.78 -1.33
N SER A 116 8.24 2.72 -2.12
CA SER A 116 7.16 3.63 -1.72
C SER A 116 5.86 2.86 -1.45
N ASN A 117 5.51 1.92 -2.31
CA ASN A 117 4.34 1.05 -2.18
C ASN A 117 4.42 0.16 -0.94
N VAL A 118 5.57 -0.47 -0.70
CA VAL A 118 5.83 -1.28 0.49
C VAL A 118 5.79 -0.43 1.76
N THR A 119 6.31 0.80 1.70
CA THR A 119 6.23 1.77 2.81
C THR A 119 4.78 2.13 3.11
N GLY A 120 3.95 2.40 2.09
CA GLY A 120 2.53 2.65 2.26
C GLY A 120 1.82 1.47 2.95
N THR A 121 2.09 0.24 2.48
CA THR A 121 1.55 -0.98 3.09
C THR A 121 1.97 -1.11 4.56
N ALA A 122 3.23 -0.85 4.87
CA ALA A 122 3.76 -0.88 6.24
C ALA A 122 3.09 0.14 7.16
N LEU A 123 2.90 1.37 6.68
CA LEU A 123 2.22 2.43 7.42
C LEU A 123 0.76 2.08 7.71
N GLY A 124 0.04 1.50 6.74
CA GLY A 124 -1.32 1.02 6.93
C GLY A 124 -1.42 -0.08 7.98
N LEU A 125 -0.52 -1.06 7.92
CA LEU A 125 -0.40 -2.12 8.93
C LEU A 125 -0.10 -1.55 10.32
N TRP A 126 0.86 -0.63 10.42
CA TRP A 126 1.24 0.00 11.68
C TRP A 126 0.10 0.79 12.31
N THR A 127 -0.62 1.58 11.51
CA THR A 127 -1.79 2.34 11.96
C THR A 127 -2.87 1.40 12.49
N ALA A 128 -3.17 0.30 11.78
CA ALA A 128 -4.13 -0.69 12.25
C ALA A 128 -3.73 -1.29 13.60
N ALA A 129 -2.44 -1.60 13.79
CA ALA A 129 -1.93 -2.15 15.04
C ALA A 129 -2.05 -1.16 16.20
N LYS A 130 -1.79 0.13 15.97
CA LYS A 130 -1.93 1.20 16.98
C LYS A 130 -3.39 1.40 17.38
N VAL A 131 -4.30 1.50 16.41
CA VAL A 131 -5.73 1.67 16.68
C VAL A 131 -6.29 0.48 17.46
N PHE A 132 -5.90 -0.73 17.11
CA PHE A 132 -6.32 -1.94 17.85
C PHE A 132 -5.81 -1.95 19.30
N SER A 133 -4.54 -1.58 19.51
CA SER A 133 -3.95 -1.47 20.85
C SER A 133 -4.65 -0.41 21.71
N TRP A 134 -5.01 0.74 21.12
CA TRP A 134 -5.74 1.80 21.80
C TRP A 134 -7.12 1.34 22.26
N HIS A 135 -7.93 0.75 21.39
CA HIS A 135 -9.26 0.26 21.77
C HIS A 135 -9.23 -0.88 22.80
N MET A 136 -8.17 -1.70 22.81
CA MET A 136 -8.00 -2.71 23.84
C MET A 136 -7.68 -2.07 25.19
N MET A 137 -6.87 -1.00 25.21
CA MET A 137 -6.50 -0.27 26.43
C MET A 137 -7.70 0.47 27.03
N GLU A 138 -8.54 1.12 26.21
CA GLU A 138 -9.78 1.77 26.65
C GLU A 138 -10.76 0.78 27.30
N ARG A 139 -10.84 -0.46 26.78
CA ARG A 139 -11.69 -1.51 27.36
C ARG A 139 -11.16 -2.06 28.68
N LEU A 140 -9.85 -2.11 28.86
CA LEU A 140 -9.21 -2.65 30.07
C LEU A 140 -9.11 -1.58 31.17
N PHE A 141 -9.01 -0.32 30.80
CA PHE A 141 -8.90 0.83 31.71
C PHE A 141 -9.89 1.91 31.25
N PRO A 142 -11.20 1.73 31.53
CA PRO A 142 -12.17 2.78 31.24
C PRO A 142 -11.80 4.03 32.04
N PHE A 143 -11.68 5.17 31.36
CA PHE A 143 -11.47 6.45 32.03
C PHE A 143 -12.63 6.66 33.01
N PRO A 144 -12.35 7.10 34.26
CA PRO A 144 -13.40 7.46 35.18
C PRO A 144 -14.23 8.57 34.52
N ASP A 145 -15.55 8.33 34.45
CA ASP A 145 -16.51 9.33 34.00
C ASP A 145 -16.39 10.52 34.95
N ASN A 146 -15.84 11.62 34.47
CA ASN A 146 -15.83 12.88 35.23
C ASN A 146 -17.29 13.35 35.26
N GLY A 147 -18.04 12.81 36.22
CA GLY A 147 -19.39 13.22 36.51
C GLY A 147 -19.46 14.73 36.59
N SER A 148 -20.02 15.35 35.58
CA SER A 148 -20.47 16.72 35.58
C SER A 148 -21.62 16.84 36.57
N HIS A 149 -21.31 17.35 37.74
CA HIS A 149 -22.30 17.93 38.65
C HIS A 149 -22.67 19.33 38.22
#